data_d63acf0eb9e138acfce17e3ee7c8d549
#
_entry.id   d63acf0eb9e138acfce17e3ee7c8d549
#
_cell.length_a   1.000
_cell.length_b   1.000
_cell.length_c   1.000
_cell.angle_alpha   90.00
_cell.angle_beta   90.00
_cell.angle_gamma   90.00
#
_symmetry.space_group_name_H-M   'P 1'
#
loop_
_entity.id
_entity.type
_entity.pdbx_description
1 polymer ?
#
loop_
_entity_poly.entity_id
_entity_poly.type
_entity_poly.pdbx_seq_one_letter_code
_entity_poly.pdbx_strand_id
1 'polypeptide(L)'
;MLSSTTSLFTFPPSAFAIGFQKELKPKRASLSDLNLQTSIPFQFRGEEHTGVQFGDSRVGDGKEIKSGSLATIHFDVKLRGLTVLSTRTARTLGGNRTVSEPMQFSYGKLPTEYSKALKRKTVNGIGAEVRIDPELGELYVVKVSPDGPAAKAGFKANDVILEIDGTKDLANLPIQEIGALLLGPVETTVDVTVQKGGSRAGPNSPVEKYTLTREATMIVPKKQTANANVEGGGGLFNGETGPAIPPVVYVPGALEGMKVGGRRIIKTPADLGYADQGEGEIPPGSEIIVEVELLDVKDAA
;
A
#
# COMPACT_ATOMS: atom_id res chain seq x y z
N MET A 1 35.17 29.24 82.57
CA MET A 1 35.84 28.39 81.56
C MET A 1 34.75 27.88 80.62
N LEU A 2 34.58 28.55 79.51
CA LEU A 2 33.60 28.21 78.50
C LEU A 2 34.29 27.66 77.27
N SER A 3 34.14 26.37 76.97
CA SER A 3 34.68 25.72 75.80
C SER A 3 33.62 25.80 74.66
N SER A 4 33.96 26.53 73.63
CA SER A 4 33.19 26.60 72.38
C SER A 4 33.54 25.48 71.48
N THR A 5 32.61 24.57 71.22
CA THR A 5 32.74 23.55 70.19
C THR A 5 32.16 24.08 68.89
N THR A 6 33.04 24.33 67.89
CA THR A 6 32.70 24.70 66.54
C THR A 6 32.44 23.41 65.74
N SER A 7 31.17 23.18 65.35
CA SER A 7 30.83 22.10 64.43
C SER A 7 30.97 22.56 63.00
N LEU A 8 31.91 21.92 62.28
CA LEU A 8 32.08 22.07 60.82
C LEU A 8 31.00 21.25 60.09
N PHE A 9 30.09 21.96 59.45
CA PHE A 9 29.15 21.34 58.49
C PHE A 9 29.91 21.14 57.15
N THR A 10 30.24 19.91 56.85
CA THR A 10 30.72 19.53 55.51
C THR A 10 29.50 19.24 54.63
N PHE A 11 29.25 20.05 53.61
CA PHE A 11 28.30 19.78 52.52
C PHE A 11 28.95 18.82 51.55
N PRO A 12 28.27 17.72 51.16
CA PRO A 12 28.76 16.89 50.07
C PRO A 12 28.58 17.63 48.74
N PRO A 13 29.54 17.51 47.79
CA PRO A 13 29.36 18.06 46.47
C PRO A 13 28.24 17.28 45.74
N SER A 14 27.10 17.93 45.54
CA SER A 14 26.06 17.41 44.65
C SER A 14 26.58 17.47 43.22
N ALA A 15 27.09 16.34 42.75
CA ALA A 15 27.33 16.11 41.34
C ALA A 15 25.96 15.96 40.66
N PHE A 16 25.46 17.01 40.04
CA PHE A 16 24.38 16.92 39.07
C PHE A 16 24.92 16.23 37.82
N ALA A 17 24.95 14.90 37.81
CA ALA A 17 25.04 14.15 36.56
C ALA A 17 23.63 14.22 35.88
N ILE A 18 23.49 15.20 34.99
CA ILE A 18 22.39 15.17 34.04
C ILE A 18 22.70 14.05 33.04
N GLY A 19 22.40 12.83 33.46
CA GLY A 19 22.36 11.70 32.55
C GLY A 19 21.15 11.87 31.65
N PHE A 20 21.40 12.15 30.38
CA PHE A 20 20.43 11.93 29.34
C PHE A 20 20.07 10.43 29.37
N GLN A 21 19.09 10.04 30.13
CA GLN A 21 18.45 8.75 29.96
C GLN A 21 17.72 8.84 28.61
N LYS A 22 18.38 8.29 27.58
CA LYS A 22 17.73 8.02 26.31
C LYS A 22 16.58 7.04 26.65
N GLU A 23 15.36 7.55 26.77
CA GLU A 23 14.18 6.70 26.89
C GLU A 23 14.21 5.76 25.70
N LEU A 24 14.57 4.52 25.94
CA LEU A 24 14.43 3.44 24.97
C LEU A 24 12.93 3.32 24.70
N LYS A 25 12.50 3.84 23.54
CA LYS A 25 11.12 3.63 23.09
C LYS A 25 10.86 2.13 23.17
N PRO A 26 9.80 1.71 23.87
CA PRO A 26 9.50 0.30 24.02
C PRO A 26 9.48 -0.35 22.62
N LYS A 27 10.20 -1.47 22.50
CA LYS A 27 10.27 -2.22 21.26
C LYS A 27 8.83 -2.56 20.86
N ARG A 28 8.38 -2.14 19.67
CA ARG A 28 7.06 -2.49 19.18
C ARG A 28 6.98 -4.02 19.07
N ALA A 29 5.92 -4.59 19.63
CA ALA A 29 5.66 -6.03 19.53
C ALA A 29 5.58 -6.42 18.06
N SER A 30 6.17 -7.54 17.71
CA SER A 30 6.01 -8.16 16.40
C SER A 30 4.84 -9.15 16.43
N LEU A 31 4.34 -9.54 15.27
CA LEU A 31 3.26 -10.52 15.17
C LEU A 31 3.63 -11.86 15.84
N SER A 32 4.92 -12.26 15.78
CA SER A 32 5.44 -13.47 16.40
C SER A 32 5.44 -13.42 17.94
N ASP A 33 5.40 -12.23 18.53
CA ASP A 33 5.44 -12.04 19.98
C ASP A 33 4.04 -12.05 20.60
N LEU A 34 2.98 -12.18 19.76
CA LEU A 34 1.59 -12.08 20.18
C LEU A 34 0.88 -13.44 20.21
N ASN A 35 -0.04 -13.57 21.13
CA ASN A 35 -0.99 -14.68 21.12
C ASN A 35 -2.06 -14.41 20.05
N LEU A 36 -1.93 -15.09 18.91
CA LEU A 36 -2.82 -14.86 17.77
C LEU A 36 -4.19 -15.48 17.99
N GLN A 37 -5.20 -14.71 17.70
CA GLN A 37 -6.59 -15.12 17.63
C GLN A 37 -7.06 -15.10 16.17
N THR A 38 -8.11 -15.84 15.87
CA THR A 38 -8.76 -15.80 14.55
C THR A 38 -10.15 -15.20 14.72
N SER A 39 -10.51 -14.26 13.85
CA SER A 39 -11.85 -13.69 13.84
C SER A 39 -12.88 -14.72 13.38
N ILE A 40 -14.16 -14.42 13.58
CA ILE A 40 -15.24 -15.22 13.03
C ILE A 40 -15.15 -15.27 11.49
N PRO A 41 -15.63 -16.36 10.85
CA PRO A 41 -15.78 -16.43 9.41
C PRO A 41 -16.73 -15.32 8.89
N PHE A 42 -16.47 -14.80 7.71
CA PHE A 42 -17.26 -13.73 7.09
C PHE A 42 -17.25 -13.85 5.57
N GLN A 43 -18.21 -13.20 4.92
CA GLN A 43 -18.20 -13.04 3.47
C GLN A 43 -17.62 -11.68 3.08
N PHE A 44 -16.73 -11.68 2.08
CA PHE A 44 -16.13 -10.49 1.52
C PHE A 44 -16.03 -10.62 0.00
N ARG A 45 -16.61 -9.68 -0.74
CA ARG A 45 -16.64 -9.68 -2.21
C ARG A 45 -17.21 -10.97 -2.85
N GLY A 46 -18.10 -11.65 -2.15
CA GLY A 46 -18.73 -12.89 -2.62
C GLY A 46 -17.92 -14.16 -2.35
N GLU A 47 -16.78 -14.04 -1.68
CA GLU A 47 -15.95 -15.17 -1.22
C GLU A 47 -16.12 -15.39 0.29
N GLU A 48 -16.05 -16.64 0.73
CA GLU A 48 -16.08 -16.99 2.15
C GLU A 48 -14.65 -17.00 2.71
N HIS A 49 -14.47 -16.32 3.83
CA HIS A 49 -13.21 -16.26 4.55
C HIS A 49 -13.34 -16.96 5.91
N THR A 50 -12.35 -17.75 6.26
CA THR A 50 -12.27 -18.46 7.55
C THR A 50 -11.99 -17.54 8.73
N GLY A 51 -11.80 -16.26 8.48
CA GLY A 51 -11.42 -15.23 9.44
C GLY A 51 -10.01 -14.69 9.20
N VAL A 52 -9.67 -13.62 9.91
CA VAL A 52 -8.32 -13.02 9.90
C VAL A 52 -7.60 -13.27 11.20
N GLN A 53 -6.30 -13.50 11.13
CA GLN A 53 -5.46 -13.66 12.32
C GLN A 53 -5.08 -12.29 12.86
N PHE A 54 -5.26 -12.10 14.17
CA PHE A 54 -4.88 -10.86 14.85
C PHE A 54 -4.36 -11.12 16.26
N GLY A 55 -3.68 -10.13 16.81
CA GLY A 55 -3.24 -10.16 18.19
C GLY A 55 -3.18 -8.74 18.77
N ASP A 56 -3.58 -8.59 20.03
CA ASP A 56 -3.56 -7.30 20.71
C ASP A 56 -2.16 -7.06 21.32
N SER A 57 -1.43 -6.10 20.77
CA SER A 57 -0.15 -5.64 21.34
C SER A 57 -0.34 -4.71 22.53
N ARG A 58 -1.52 -4.14 22.65
CA ARG A 58 -1.97 -3.38 23.82
C ARG A 58 -3.48 -3.50 23.96
N VAL A 59 -3.95 -3.88 25.13
CA VAL A 59 -5.38 -3.86 25.46
C VAL A 59 -5.74 -2.45 25.94
N GLY A 60 -6.79 -1.86 25.37
CA GLY A 60 -7.34 -0.58 25.80
C GLY A 60 -8.24 -0.73 27.00
N ASP A 61 -8.52 0.37 27.67
CA ASP A 61 -9.39 0.46 28.87
C ASP A 61 -10.64 1.33 28.64
N GLY A 62 -10.72 1.98 27.45
CA GLY A 62 -11.84 2.84 27.11
C GLY A 62 -13.04 2.08 26.50
N LYS A 63 -13.90 2.83 25.79
CA LYS A 63 -15.11 2.30 25.16
C LYS A 63 -14.78 1.23 24.12
N GLU A 64 -15.57 0.16 24.11
CA GLU A 64 -15.42 -0.95 23.18
C GLU A 64 -16.06 -0.61 21.82
N ILE A 65 -15.37 -0.98 20.73
CA ILE A 65 -15.90 -0.86 19.37
C ILE A 65 -16.92 -1.96 19.08
N LYS A 66 -18.03 -1.59 18.48
CA LYS A 66 -19.10 -2.50 18.04
C LYS A 66 -19.47 -2.20 16.59
N SER A 67 -20.04 -3.18 15.90
CA SER A 67 -20.58 -2.96 14.54
C SER A 67 -21.57 -1.78 14.55
N GLY A 68 -21.42 -0.88 13.57
CA GLY A 68 -22.17 0.37 13.49
C GLY A 68 -21.52 1.56 14.20
N SER A 69 -20.50 1.36 15.06
CA SER A 69 -19.80 2.47 15.70
C SER A 69 -19.03 3.32 14.70
N LEU A 70 -19.00 4.62 14.94
CA LEU A 70 -18.08 5.54 14.29
C LEU A 70 -16.74 5.51 15.03
N ALA A 71 -15.72 4.93 14.39
CA ALA A 71 -14.41 4.72 14.99
C ALA A 71 -13.39 5.71 14.44
N THR A 72 -12.51 6.18 15.31
CA THR A 72 -11.34 6.99 14.95
C THR A 72 -10.08 6.17 15.24
N ILE A 73 -9.24 5.98 14.23
CA ILE A 73 -8.05 5.14 14.32
C ILE A 73 -6.80 5.82 13.79
N HIS A 74 -5.65 5.40 14.31
CA HIS A 74 -4.42 5.40 13.56
C HIS A 74 -4.13 4.00 13.04
N PHE A 75 -3.53 3.91 11.85
CA PHE A 75 -3.02 2.65 11.36
C PHE A 75 -1.65 2.79 10.69
N ASP A 76 -0.89 1.72 10.77
CA ASP A 76 0.35 1.52 10.07
C ASP A 76 0.24 0.25 9.21
N VAL A 77 0.66 0.31 7.96
CA VAL A 77 0.76 -0.85 7.09
C VAL A 77 2.22 -1.22 6.93
N LYS A 78 2.51 -2.49 7.19
CA LYS A 78 3.86 -3.05 7.06
C LYS A 78 3.90 -4.07 5.93
N LEU A 79 4.88 -3.90 5.06
CA LEU A 79 5.25 -4.86 4.01
C LEU A 79 6.62 -5.41 4.32
N ARG A 80 6.75 -6.74 4.46
CA ARG A 80 8.03 -7.41 4.78
C ARG A 80 8.76 -6.80 5.98
N GLY A 81 8.00 -6.38 7.01
CA GLY A 81 8.54 -5.79 8.23
C GLY A 81 8.83 -4.28 8.17
N LEU A 82 8.77 -3.65 7.01
CA LEU A 82 8.93 -2.21 6.83
C LEU A 82 7.58 -1.50 6.86
N THR A 83 7.46 -0.39 7.57
CA THR A 83 6.27 0.46 7.53
C THR A 83 6.30 1.26 6.23
N VAL A 84 5.39 0.93 5.30
CA VAL A 84 5.29 1.56 3.97
C VAL A 84 4.17 2.60 3.90
N LEU A 85 3.23 2.55 4.85
CA LEU A 85 2.11 3.47 4.91
C LEU A 85 1.71 3.70 6.35
N SER A 86 1.48 4.94 6.76
CA SER A 86 1.17 5.31 8.15
C SER A 86 0.35 6.57 8.22
N THR A 87 -0.68 6.57 9.06
CA THR A 87 -1.42 7.78 9.45
C THR A 87 -0.75 8.52 10.60
N ARG A 88 0.26 7.90 11.23
CA ARG A 88 1.03 8.50 12.35
C ARG A 88 2.23 9.29 11.86
N THR A 89 2.72 8.99 10.65
CA THR A 89 3.86 9.69 10.09
C THR A 89 3.45 11.12 9.77
N ALA A 90 4.04 12.01 10.48
CA ALA A 90 3.81 13.42 10.32
C ALA A 90 4.21 13.87 8.91
N ARG A 91 3.27 14.44 8.19
CA ARG A 91 3.54 15.10 6.91
C ARG A 91 3.88 16.54 7.19
N THR A 92 4.98 17.02 6.62
CA THR A 92 5.34 18.43 6.70
C THR A 92 4.42 19.21 5.76
N LEU A 93 3.54 19.99 6.33
CA LEU A 93 2.75 20.98 5.62
C LEU A 93 3.57 22.23 5.35
N GLY A 94 3.21 22.98 4.31
CA GLY A 94 3.78 24.30 4.07
C GLY A 94 3.75 25.15 5.35
N GLY A 95 4.92 25.65 5.78
CA GLY A 95 5.06 26.37 7.05
C GLY A 95 5.59 25.55 8.22
N ASN A 96 6.23 24.38 7.96
CA ASN A 96 6.90 23.55 8.97
C ASN A 96 5.97 22.93 10.03
N ARG A 97 4.69 22.75 9.73
CA ARG A 97 3.75 22.06 10.61
C ARG A 97 3.72 20.56 10.30
N THR A 98 3.93 19.79 11.33
CA THR A 98 3.87 18.33 11.29
C THR A 98 2.49 17.89 11.78
N VAL A 99 1.69 17.25 10.92
CA VAL A 99 0.34 16.80 11.28
C VAL A 99 0.24 15.28 11.12
N SER A 100 -0.21 14.62 12.17
CA SER A 100 -0.61 13.23 12.19
C SER A 100 -2.15 13.21 12.15
N GLU A 101 -2.74 12.68 11.09
CA GLU A 101 -4.20 12.71 10.91
C GLU A 101 -4.79 11.32 11.14
N PRO A 102 -5.55 11.13 12.24
CA PRO A 102 -6.30 9.90 12.43
C PRO A 102 -7.45 9.81 11.42
N MET A 103 -7.77 8.59 11.04
CA MET A 103 -8.85 8.30 10.10
C MET A 103 -10.13 7.94 10.84
N GLN A 104 -11.27 8.45 10.37
CA GLN A 104 -12.59 8.15 10.91
C GLN A 104 -13.40 7.32 9.93
N PHE A 105 -14.09 6.27 10.41
CA PHE A 105 -14.91 5.39 9.57
C PHE A 105 -16.01 4.71 10.39
N SER A 106 -17.05 4.23 9.69
CA SER A 106 -18.11 3.42 10.30
C SER A 106 -17.71 1.95 10.29
N TYR A 107 -17.47 1.37 11.47
CA TYR A 107 -17.07 -0.04 11.61
C TYR A 107 -18.22 -0.98 11.24
N GLY A 108 -17.91 -2.04 10.52
CA GLY A 108 -18.89 -3.03 10.05
C GLY A 108 -19.66 -2.59 8.77
N LYS A 109 -19.40 -1.37 8.27
CA LYS A 109 -19.96 -0.90 7.01
C LYS A 109 -18.86 -0.77 5.96
N LEU A 110 -18.81 -1.73 5.05
CA LEU A 110 -17.84 -1.71 3.98
C LEU A 110 -18.16 -0.56 2.99
N PRO A 111 -17.21 0.33 2.68
CA PRO A 111 -17.41 1.34 1.65
C PRO A 111 -17.77 0.72 0.30
N THR A 112 -18.61 1.41 -0.48
CA THR A 112 -19.13 0.90 -1.75
C THR A 112 -18.02 0.52 -2.74
N GLU A 113 -16.89 1.20 -2.71
CA GLU A 113 -15.70 0.91 -3.51
C GLU A 113 -15.11 -0.47 -3.21
N TYR A 114 -15.21 -0.95 -1.97
CA TYR A 114 -14.74 -2.28 -1.55
C TYR A 114 -15.82 -3.35 -1.65
N SER A 115 -17.11 -2.97 -1.62
CA SER A 115 -18.23 -3.91 -1.71
C SER A 115 -18.46 -4.43 -3.13
N LYS A 116 -18.08 -3.66 -4.15
CA LYS A 116 -18.15 -4.12 -5.54
C LYS A 116 -16.99 -5.09 -5.77
N ALA A 117 -17.34 -6.31 -6.19
CA ALA A 117 -16.34 -7.21 -6.74
C ALA A 117 -15.53 -6.43 -7.79
N LEU A 118 -14.22 -6.39 -7.63
CA LEU A 118 -13.36 -5.84 -8.68
C LEU A 118 -13.68 -6.65 -9.93
N LYS A 119 -14.31 -6.02 -10.93
CA LYS A 119 -14.50 -6.67 -12.21
C LYS A 119 -13.13 -6.86 -12.82
N ARG A 120 -12.55 -8.02 -12.54
CA ARG A 120 -11.32 -8.47 -13.16
C ARG A 120 -11.62 -8.53 -14.65
N LYS A 121 -11.09 -7.59 -15.40
CA LYS A 121 -11.19 -7.63 -16.85
C LYS A 121 -10.04 -8.49 -17.35
N THR A 122 -10.37 -9.70 -17.76
CA THR A 122 -9.41 -10.54 -18.45
C THR A 122 -9.23 -9.98 -19.85
N VAL A 123 -8.03 -9.69 -20.23
CA VAL A 123 -7.67 -9.28 -21.58
C VAL A 123 -6.69 -10.30 -22.13
N ASN A 124 -7.01 -10.80 -23.31
CA ASN A 124 -6.16 -11.76 -24.00
C ASN A 124 -5.07 -10.99 -24.78
N GLY A 125 -3.83 -11.18 -24.40
CA GLY A 125 -2.72 -10.48 -25.02
C GLY A 125 -1.37 -10.87 -24.44
N ILE A 126 -0.36 -10.00 -24.66
CA ILE A 126 1.01 -10.26 -24.19
C ILE A 126 1.24 -9.90 -22.71
N GLY A 127 0.29 -9.29 -22.02
CA GLY A 127 0.45 -8.92 -20.61
C GLY A 127 1.36 -7.72 -20.37
N ALA A 128 1.42 -6.77 -21.31
CA ALA A 128 2.14 -5.51 -21.17
C ALA A 128 1.20 -4.31 -21.34
N GLU A 129 1.35 -3.30 -20.48
CA GLU A 129 0.78 -1.97 -20.67
C GLU A 129 1.79 -1.13 -21.45
N VAL A 130 1.36 -0.53 -22.56
CA VAL A 130 2.20 0.29 -23.43
C VAL A 130 1.65 1.70 -23.58
N ARG A 131 2.52 2.65 -23.84
CA ARG A 131 2.17 4.06 -24.13
C ARG A 131 3.11 4.63 -25.18
N ILE A 132 2.63 5.66 -25.87
CA ILE A 132 3.45 6.47 -26.75
C ILE A 132 4.01 7.64 -25.92
N ASP A 133 5.32 7.82 -25.97
CA ASP A 133 5.99 9.00 -25.42
C ASP A 133 5.70 10.19 -26.35
N PRO A 134 5.05 11.26 -25.84
CA PRO A 134 4.68 12.40 -26.70
C PRO A 134 5.87 13.23 -27.17
N GLU A 135 7.02 13.16 -26.48
CA GLU A 135 8.22 13.93 -26.84
C GLU A 135 9.11 13.17 -27.82
N LEU A 136 9.26 11.85 -27.61
CA LEU A 136 10.13 11.00 -28.42
C LEU A 136 9.39 10.29 -29.55
N GLY A 137 8.06 10.23 -29.52
CA GLY A 137 7.27 9.47 -30.47
C GLY A 137 7.54 7.96 -30.40
N GLU A 138 7.90 7.43 -29.26
CA GLU A 138 8.26 6.03 -29.07
C GLU A 138 7.18 5.26 -28.33
N LEU A 139 6.87 4.03 -28.78
CA LEU A 139 6.00 3.12 -28.05
C LEU A 139 6.81 2.39 -27.00
N TYR A 140 6.57 2.65 -25.73
CA TYR A 140 7.32 2.03 -24.65
C TYR A 140 6.43 1.23 -23.68
N VAL A 141 7.05 0.26 -23.01
CA VAL A 141 6.42 -0.56 -21.98
C VAL A 141 6.37 0.22 -20.66
N VAL A 142 5.17 0.46 -20.14
CA VAL A 142 4.94 1.10 -18.85
C VAL A 142 5.02 0.10 -17.72
N LYS A 143 4.35 -1.05 -17.92
CA LYS A 143 4.23 -2.10 -16.91
C LYS A 143 4.07 -3.45 -17.58
N VAL A 144 4.60 -4.48 -16.95
CA VAL A 144 4.46 -5.87 -17.37
C VAL A 144 3.71 -6.65 -16.29
N SER A 145 2.74 -7.46 -16.69
CA SER A 145 2.03 -8.37 -15.78
C SER A 145 2.99 -9.48 -15.34
N PRO A 146 3.17 -9.75 -14.04
CA PRO A 146 4.21 -10.67 -13.55
C PRO A 146 4.15 -12.08 -14.14
N ASP A 147 2.94 -12.58 -14.42
CA ASP A 147 2.71 -13.93 -14.94
C ASP A 147 2.40 -13.94 -16.44
N GLY A 148 2.48 -12.78 -17.09
CA GLY A 148 2.14 -12.63 -18.50
C GLY A 148 3.28 -13.06 -19.44
N PRO A 149 2.95 -13.29 -20.75
CA PRO A 149 3.92 -13.68 -21.77
C PRO A 149 5.12 -12.73 -21.88
N ALA A 150 4.87 -11.42 -21.84
CA ALA A 150 5.93 -10.40 -21.90
C ALA A 150 6.91 -10.51 -20.70
N ALA A 151 6.40 -10.80 -19.48
CA ALA A 151 7.26 -10.99 -18.31
C ALA A 151 8.11 -12.25 -18.45
N LYS A 152 7.50 -13.36 -18.89
CA LYS A 152 8.19 -14.63 -19.16
C LYS A 152 9.29 -14.46 -20.20
N ALA A 153 9.10 -13.58 -21.18
CA ALA A 153 10.09 -13.22 -22.20
C ALA A 153 11.14 -12.19 -21.74
N GLY A 154 11.04 -11.68 -20.51
CA GLY A 154 12.01 -10.75 -19.94
C GLY A 154 11.79 -9.27 -20.31
N PHE A 155 10.57 -8.88 -20.70
CA PHE A 155 10.22 -7.47 -20.90
C PHE A 155 10.26 -6.73 -19.57
N LYS A 156 10.65 -5.46 -19.62
CA LYS A 156 10.72 -4.57 -18.46
C LYS A 156 10.08 -3.23 -18.78
N ALA A 157 9.75 -2.48 -17.73
CA ALA A 157 9.36 -1.09 -17.90
C ALA A 157 10.48 -0.30 -18.59
N ASN A 158 10.10 0.63 -19.45
CA ASN A 158 10.95 1.45 -20.32
C ASN A 158 11.60 0.69 -21.50
N ASP A 159 11.28 -0.57 -21.75
CA ASP A 159 11.63 -1.19 -23.02
C ASP A 159 10.81 -0.52 -24.15
N VAL A 160 11.43 -0.20 -25.28
CA VAL A 160 10.77 0.42 -26.45
C VAL A 160 10.41 -0.64 -27.46
N ILE A 161 9.15 -0.65 -27.91
CA ILE A 161 8.65 -1.54 -28.95
C ILE A 161 8.84 -0.86 -30.29
N LEU A 162 9.66 -1.48 -31.15
CA LEU A 162 10.00 -0.94 -32.45
C LEU A 162 9.11 -1.47 -33.58
N GLU A 163 8.62 -2.73 -33.44
CA GLU A 163 7.84 -3.41 -34.46
C GLU A 163 6.90 -4.44 -33.84
N ILE A 164 5.67 -4.55 -34.34
CA ILE A 164 4.69 -5.55 -33.98
C ILE A 164 4.15 -6.21 -35.24
N ASP A 165 4.31 -7.54 -35.40
CA ASP A 165 3.88 -8.32 -36.59
C ASP A 165 4.28 -7.68 -37.91
N GLY A 166 5.53 -7.15 -38.04
CA GLY A 166 6.03 -6.44 -39.22
C GLY A 166 5.59 -4.98 -39.35
N THR A 167 4.69 -4.51 -38.50
CA THR A 167 4.23 -3.11 -38.44
C THR A 167 5.26 -2.26 -37.73
N LYS A 168 5.83 -1.30 -38.46
CA LYS A 168 6.73 -0.25 -37.95
C LYS A 168 5.95 1.06 -37.82
N ASP A 169 6.61 2.13 -37.45
CA ASP A 169 6.01 3.47 -37.26
C ASP A 169 4.82 3.48 -36.28
N LEU A 170 4.96 2.72 -35.20
CA LEU A 170 3.92 2.53 -34.18
C LEU A 170 3.48 3.85 -33.53
N ALA A 171 4.37 4.86 -33.52
CA ALA A 171 4.07 6.17 -32.95
C ALA A 171 2.95 6.92 -33.69
N ASN A 172 2.77 6.65 -34.94
CA ASN A 172 1.76 7.30 -35.79
C ASN A 172 0.40 6.58 -35.76
N LEU A 173 0.34 5.42 -35.10
CA LEU A 173 -0.90 4.65 -34.96
C LEU A 173 -1.69 5.09 -33.73
N PRO A 174 -3.02 5.14 -33.81
CA PRO A 174 -3.85 5.28 -32.64
C PRO A 174 -3.57 4.16 -31.62
N ILE A 175 -3.55 4.49 -30.32
CA ILE A 175 -3.26 3.49 -29.28
C ILE A 175 -4.22 2.31 -29.30
N GLN A 176 -5.44 2.48 -29.82
CA GLN A 176 -6.43 1.43 -30.00
C GLN A 176 -6.00 0.40 -31.07
N GLU A 177 -5.35 0.85 -32.16
CA GLU A 177 -4.82 -0.02 -33.21
C GLU A 177 -3.60 -0.79 -32.71
N ILE A 178 -2.71 -0.12 -31.98
CA ILE A 178 -1.59 -0.79 -31.29
C ILE A 178 -2.12 -1.84 -30.32
N GLY A 179 -3.16 -1.49 -29.55
CA GLY A 179 -3.85 -2.44 -28.69
C GLY A 179 -4.38 -3.65 -29.45
N ALA A 180 -4.99 -3.44 -30.63
CA ALA A 180 -5.51 -4.54 -31.45
C ALA A 180 -4.40 -5.48 -31.98
N LEU A 181 -3.21 -4.96 -32.26
CA LEU A 181 -2.05 -5.78 -32.65
C LEU A 181 -1.53 -6.65 -31.49
N LEU A 182 -1.50 -6.11 -30.27
CA LEU A 182 -0.99 -6.83 -29.09
C LEU A 182 -2.02 -7.77 -28.47
N LEU A 183 -3.30 -7.48 -28.66
CA LEU A 183 -4.43 -8.28 -28.19
C LEU A 183 -4.85 -9.30 -29.26
N GLY A 184 -5.56 -10.35 -28.85
CA GLY A 184 -6.07 -11.35 -29.78
C GLY A 184 -6.57 -12.60 -29.08
N PRO A 185 -7.01 -13.63 -29.81
CA PRO A 185 -7.38 -14.90 -29.23
C PRO A 185 -6.24 -15.53 -28.44
N VAL A 186 -6.59 -16.20 -27.36
CA VAL A 186 -5.63 -17.00 -26.55
C VAL A 186 -4.96 -18.03 -27.44
N GLU A 187 -3.69 -18.35 -27.17
CA GLU A 187 -2.85 -19.31 -27.94
C GLU A 187 -2.42 -18.84 -29.35
N THR A 188 -2.82 -17.63 -29.79
CA THR A 188 -2.24 -17.04 -30.99
C THR A 188 -0.92 -16.36 -30.65
N THR A 189 -0.03 -16.27 -31.64
CA THR A 189 1.29 -15.65 -31.49
C THR A 189 1.31 -14.21 -32.04
N VAL A 190 2.25 -13.42 -31.54
CA VAL A 190 2.58 -12.08 -32.04
C VAL A 190 4.10 -11.90 -31.99
N ASP A 191 4.66 -11.39 -33.09
CA ASP A 191 6.07 -11.05 -33.17
C ASP A 191 6.29 -9.61 -32.71
N VAL A 192 7.18 -9.40 -31.75
CA VAL A 192 7.48 -8.07 -31.19
C VAL A 192 9.00 -7.84 -31.20
N THR A 193 9.44 -6.77 -31.82
CA THR A 193 10.85 -6.34 -31.80
C THR A 193 10.99 -5.23 -30.75
N VAL A 194 11.90 -5.40 -29.80
CA VAL A 194 12.05 -4.55 -28.63
C VAL A 194 13.48 -4.09 -28.45
N GLN A 195 13.66 -2.80 -28.18
CA GLN A 195 14.92 -2.22 -27.72
C GLN A 195 14.92 -2.17 -26.20
N LYS A 196 15.88 -2.85 -25.58
CA LYS A 196 15.96 -2.95 -24.12
C LYS A 196 16.38 -1.66 -23.47
N GLY A 197 15.64 -1.24 -22.42
CA GLY A 197 15.92 -0.02 -21.66
C GLY A 197 15.62 1.28 -22.39
N GLY A 198 15.10 1.22 -23.62
CA GLY A 198 14.68 2.36 -24.43
C GLY A 198 15.77 3.35 -24.79
N SER A 199 15.36 4.50 -25.31
CA SER A 199 16.27 5.59 -25.74
C SER A 199 17.15 6.13 -24.60
N ARG A 200 16.73 5.97 -23.36
CA ARG A 200 17.51 6.38 -22.18
C ARG A 200 18.71 5.49 -21.90
N ALA A 201 18.72 4.25 -22.41
CA ALA A 201 19.84 3.32 -22.25
C ALA A 201 20.97 3.54 -23.28
N GLY A 202 20.76 4.47 -24.22
CA GLY A 202 21.75 4.87 -25.22
C GLY A 202 21.62 4.14 -26.57
N PRO A 203 22.34 4.60 -27.60
CA PRO A 203 22.22 4.14 -28.99
C PRO A 203 22.66 2.69 -29.21
N ASN A 204 23.37 2.09 -28.26
CA ASN A 204 23.87 0.71 -28.33
C ASN A 204 23.01 -0.28 -27.53
N SER A 205 21.77 0.09 -27.16
CA SER A 205 20.87 -0.82 -26.44
C SER A 205 20.53 -2.02 -27.32
N PRO A 206 20.54 -3.24 -26.76
CA PRO A 206 20.26 -4.44 -27.55
C PRO A 206 18.83 -4.43 -28.07
N VAL A 207 18.70 -4.76 -29.35
CA VAL A 207 17.41 -4.95 -30.03
C VAL A 207 17.18 -6.46 -30.17
N GLU A 208 16.05 -6.92 -29.64
CA GLU A 208 15.72 -8.33 -29.58
C GLU A 208 14.33 -8.56 -30.18
N LYS A 209 14.17 -9.68 -30.91
CA LYS A 209 12.89 -10.10 -31.47
C LYS A 209 12.33 -11.26 -30.65
N TYR A 210 11.06 -11.16 -30.30
CA TYR A 210 10.32 -12.14 -29.53
C TYR A 210 9.06 -12.58 -30.26
N THR A 211 8.80 -13.87 -30.25
CA THR A 211 7.48 -14.43 -30.61
C THR A 211 6.75 -14.77 -29.31
N LEU A 212 5.72 -14.01 -29.01
CA LEU A 212 4.94 -14.14 -27.78
C LEU A 212 3.61 -14.84 -28.05
N THR A 213 3.25 -15.81 -27.21
CA THR A 213 1.92 -16.42 -27.25
C THR A 213 0.97 -15.61 -26.40
N ARG A 214 -0.17 -15.20 -26.96
CA ARG A 214 -1.20 -14.45 -26.22
C ARG A 214 -1.86 -15.34 -25.18
N GLU A 215 -1.90 -14.86 -23.94
CA GLU A 215 -2.53 -15.53 -22.83
C GLU A 215 -3.64 -14.65 -22.25
N ALA A 216 -4.58 -15.26 -21.53
CA ALA A 216 -5.56 -14.53 -20.74
C ALA A 216 -4.86 -13.87 -19.54
N THR A 217 -4.60 -12.58 -19.65
CA THR A 217 -3.91 -11.81 -18.61
C THR A 217 -4.91 -10.97 -17.85
N MET A 218 -4.89 -11.02 -16.54
CA MET A 218 -5.73 -10.15 -15.72
C MET A 218 -5.20 -8.73 -15.75
N ILE A 219 -5.98 -7.83 -16.33
CA ILE A 219 -5.75 -6.39 -16.17
C ILE A 219 -6.47 -5.96 -14.90
N VAL A 220 -5.70 -5.56 -13.92
CA VAL A 220 -6.22 -4.87 -12.76
C VAL A 220 -6.42 -3.42 -13.16
N PRO A 221 -7.68 -2.93 -13.22
CA PRO A 221 -7.91 -1.52 -13.50
C PRO A 221 -7.18 -0.70 -12.43
N LYS A 222 -6.24 0.13 -12.86
CA LYS A 222 -5.61 1.10 -11.97
C LYS A 222 -6.74 1.94 -11.38
N LYS A 223 -6.91 1.92 -10.05
CA LYS A 223 -7.77 2.88 -9.38
C LYS A 223 -7.28 4.24 -9.87
N GLN A 224 -8.09 4.96 -10.63
CA GLN A 224 -7.83 6.36 -10.86
C GLN A 224 -7.98 7.01 -9.48
N THR A 225 -6.88 7.11 -8.77
CA THR A 225 -6.79 8.06 -7.68
C THR A 225 -7.03 9.40 -8.35
N ALA A 226 -8.16 10.00 -8.04
CA ALA A 226 -8.64 11.23 -8.68
C ALA A 226 -7.67 12.41 -8.57
N ASN A 227 -6.47 12.23 -8.07
CA ASN A 227 -5.45 13.25 -7.85
C ASN A 227 -4.02 12.75 -8.05
N ALA A 228 -3.76 11.90 -9.06
CA ALA A 228 -2.38 11.54 -9.41
C ALA A 228 -1.58 12.69 -10.07
N ASN A 229 -2.14 13.90 -10.17
CA ASN A 229 -1.52 15.07 -10.76
C ASN A 229 -1.31 16.19 -9.73
N VAL A 230 -0.76 15.87 -8.57
CA VAL A 230 -0.21 16.92 -7.72
C VAL A 230 1.27 16.65 -7.47
N GLU A 231 2.07 16.91 -8.48
CA GLU A 231 3.42 17.41 -8.25
C GLU A 231 3.27 18.73 -7.49
N GLY A 232 3.66 18.73 -6.23
CA GLY A 232 3.66 19.93 -5.40
C GLY A 232 2.42 20.11 -4.51
N GLY A 233 2.41 19.46 -3.36
CA GLY A 233 1.92 20.01 -2.10
C GLY A 233 0.48 20.50 -1.96
N GLY A 234 -0.46 20.17 -2.84
CA GLY A 234 -1.81 20.72 -2.80
C GLY A 234 -2.93 19.81 -2.29
N GLY A 235 -2.67 18.56 -1.98
CA GLY A 235 -3.67 17.56 -1.60
C GLY A 235 -4.21 17.67 -0.16
N LEU A 236 -3.90 18.72 0.54
CA LEU A 236 -4.05 18.79 2.00
C LEU A 236 -5.37 19.37 2.50
N PHE A 237 -6.21 19.86 1.62
CA PHE A 237 -7.39 20.60 2.06
C PHE A 237 -8.75 19.93 1.77
N ASN A 238 -8.78 18.79 1.10
CA ASN A 238 -10.05 18.17 0.70
C ASN A 238 -10.46 16.94 1.49
N GLY A 239 -9.90 16.67 2.67
CA GLY A 239 -10.36 15.58 3.55
C GLY A 239 -10.32 14.14 2.96
N GLU A 240 -9.97 13.99 1.69
CA GLU A 240 -10.01 12.73 0.94
C GLU A 240 -8.62 12.17 0.58
N THR A 241 -7.53 12.81 1.02
CA THR A 241 -6.16 12.52 0.57
C THR A 241 -5.28 11.80 1.58
N GLY A 242 -5.87 11.24 2.63
CA GLY A 242 -5.19 10.30 3.50
C GLY A 242 -4.94 8.97 2.78
N PRO A 243 -4.04 8.13 3.30
CA PRO A 243 -3.86 6.78 2.81
C PRO A 243 -5.18 6.00 2.91
N ALA A 244 -5.52 5.23 1.87
CA ALA A 244 -6.73 4.42 1.88
C ALA A 244 -6.71 3.43 3.06
N ILE A 245 -7.78 3.38 3.84
CA ILE A 245 -7.92 2.41 4.94
C ILE A 245 -7.98 1.00 4.33
N PRO A 246 -7.11 0.06 4.76
CA PRO A 246 -7.16 -1.30 4.23
C PRO A 246 -8.53 -1.96 4.46
N PRO A 247 -9.11 -2.67 3.48
CA PRO A 247 -10.43 -3.32 3.62
C PRO A 247 -10.57 -4.20 4.85
N VAL A 248 -9.50 -4.87 5.30
CA VAL A 248 -9.51 -5.70 6.50
C VAL A 248 -10.02 -4.99 7.75
N VAL A 249 -9.84 -3.68 7.85
CA VAL A 249 -10.30 -2.88 9.00
C VAL A 249 -11.83 -2.83 9.10
N TYR A 250 -12.51 -2.99 7.97
CA TYR A 250 -13.98 -2.95 7.91
C TYR A 250 -14.65 -4.32 8.10
N VAL A 251 -13.89 -5.42 7.99
CA VAL A 251 -14.50 -6.75 8.04
C VAL A 251 -14.95 -7.13 9.45
N PRO A 252 -16.04 -7.88 9.57
CA PRO A 252 -16.55 -8.33 10.86
C PRO A 252 -15.49 -9.10 11.66
N GLY A 253 -15.38 -8.83 12.92
CA GLY A 253 -14.44 -9.51 13.83
C GLY A 253 -13.00 -8.99 13.80
N ALA A 254 -12.58 -8.20 12.80
CA ALA A 254 -11.21 -7.70 12.73
C ALA A 254 -10.87 -6.75 13.90
N LEU A 255 -11.77 -5.83 14.23
CA LEU A 255 -11.60 -4.89 15.34
C LEU A 255 -12.56 -5.16 16.52
N GLU A 256 -13.45 -6.13 16.42
CA GLU A 256 -14.44 -6.41 17.44
C GLU A 256 -13.77 -6.75 18.77
N GLY A 257 -14.32 -6.24 19.86
CA GLY A 257 -13.74 -6.38 21.19
C GLY A 257 -12.55 -5.45 21.50
N MET A 258 -12.06 -4.67 20.53
CA MET A 258 -11.07 -3.64 20.83
C MET A 258 -11.68 -2.53 21.67
N LYS A 259 -10.90 -2.01 22.61
CA LYS A 259 -11.26 -0.84 23.41
C LYS A 259 -10.38 0.35 23.06
N VAL A 260 -10.93 1.55 23.23
CA VAL A 260 -10.18 2.80 23.04
C VAL A 260 -8.88 2.77 23.85
N GLY A 261 -7.80 3.20 23.23
CA GLY A 261 -6.43 3.09 23.73
C GLY A 261 -5.75 1.76 23.36
N GLY A 262 -6.47 0.78 22.83
CA GLY A 262 -5.92 -0.51 22.41
C GLY A 262 -5.14 -0.43 21.10
N ARG A 263 -4.26 -1.42 20.89
CA ARG A 263 -3.53 -1.65 19.64
C ARG A 263 -3.64 -3.10 19.23
N ARG A 264 -4.02 -3.32 17.97
CA ARG A 264 -4.18 -4.64 17.36
C ARG A 264 -3.31 -4.75 16.12
N ILE A 265 -2.66 -5.89 15.95
CA ILE A 265 -1.90 -6.24 14.77
C ILE A 265 -2.68 -7.32 14.04
N ILE A 266 -2.96 -7.10 12.75
CA ILE A 266 -3.79 -7.97 11.90
C ILE A 266 -2.91 -8.47 10.75
N LYS A 267 -2.83 -9.80 10.62
CA LYS A 267 -2.24 -10.44 9.44
C LYS A 267 -3.28 -10.41 8.32
N THR A 268 -2.95 -9.71 7.25
CA THR A 268 -3.89 -9.36 6.20
C THR A 268 -3.47 -10.01 4.90
N PRO A 269 -4.21 -11.01 4.40
CA PRO A 269 -3.97 -11.57 3.08
C PRO A 269 -4.25 -10.52 1.99
N ALA A 270 -3.73 -10.75 0.79
CA ALA A 270 -3.74 -9.76 -0.28
C ALA A 270 -5.13 -9.25 -0.64
N ASP A 271 -6.14 -10.12 -0.67
CA ASP A 271 -7.53 -9.85 -1.03
C ASP A 271 -8.27 -8.97 -0.02
N LEU A 272 -7.91 -9.06 1.26
CA LEU A 272 -8.41 -8.20 2.34
C LEU A 272 -7.54 -6.95 2.58
N GLY A 273 -6.40 -6.88 1.92
CA GLY A 273 -5.54 -5.71 1.84
C GLY A 273 -5.88 -4.83 0.65
N TYR A 274 -4.86 -4.45 -0.11
CA TYR A 274 -5.03 -3.62 -1.31
C TYR A 274 -5.20 -4.46 -2.58
N ALA A 275 -5.37 -5.77 -2.43
CA ALA A 275 -5.66 -6.75 -3.47
C ALA A 275 -4.76 -6.58 -4.71
N ASP A 276 -5.37 -6.67 -5.90
CA ASP A 276 -4.66 -6.55 -7.16
C ASP A 276 -4.33 -5.10 -7.55
N GLN A 277 -4.78 -4.11 -6.78
CA GLN A 277 -4.52 -2.69 -7.08
C GLN A 277 -3.22 -2.19 -6.48
N GLY A 278 -2.84 -2.73 -5.32
CA GLY A 278 -1.78 -2.16 -4.52
C GLY A 278 -2.14 -0.78 -3.97
N GLU A 279 -1.24 -0.15 -3.23
CA GLU A 279 -1.39 1.21 -2.72
C GLU A 279 -0.01 1.82 -2.45
N GLY A 280 0.31 2.93 -3.09
CA GLY A 280 1.61 3.58 -2.95
C GLY A 280 2.78 2.62 -3.23
N GLU A 281 3.58 2.31 -2.22
CA GLU A 281 4.72 1.39 -2.30
C GLU A 281 4.33 -0.09 -2.13
N ILE A 282 3.03 -0.38 -1.91
CA ILE A 282 2.54 -1.75 -1.72
C ILE A 282 2.19 -2.34 -3.08
N PRO A 283 2.92 -3.36 -3.57
CA PRO A 283 2.61 -3.99 -4.84
C PRO A 283 1.27 -4.72 -4.83
N PRO A 284 0.63 -4.91 -5.99
CA PRO A 284 -0.51 -5.81 -6.13
C PRO A 284 -0.22 -7.22 -5.60
N GLY A 285 -1.25 -7.86 -5.04
CA GLY A 285 -1.14 -9.24 -4.53
C GLY A 285 -0.28 -9.41 -3.27
N SER A 286 0.05 -8.31 -2.58
CA SER A 286 0.90 -8.36 -1.38
C SER A 286 0.12 -8.70 -0.12
N GLU A 287 0.62 -9.70 0.63
CA GLU A 287 0.25 -9.85 2.03
C GLU A 287 0.85 -8.71 2.85
N ILE A 288 0.06 -8.14 3.76
CA ILE A 288 0.46 -7.03 4.60
C ILE A 288 0.14 -7.29 6.07
N ILE A 289 0.80 -6.56 6.94
CA ILE A 289 0.46 -6.50 8.35
C ILE A 289 -0.11 -5.11 8.63
N VAL A 290 -1.31 -5.05 9.17
CA VAL A 290 -1.97 -3.80 9.56
C VAL A 290 -1.95 -3.67 11.06
N GLU A 291 -1.29 -2.64 11.58
CA GLU A 291 -1.33 -2.27 13.00
C GLU A 291 -2.32 -1.14 13.19
N VAL A 292 -3.36 -1.37 13.99
CA VAL A 292 -4.43 -0.41 14.26
C VAL A 292 -4.36 0.04 15.72
N GLU A 293 -4.47 1.33 15.96
CA GLU A 293 -4.71 1.91 17.28
C GLU A 293 -6.08 2.59 17.31
N LEU A 294 -6.92 2.19 18.23
CA LEU A 294 -8.24 2.75 18.40
C LEU A 294 -8.18 3.97 19.34
N LEU A 295 -8.50 5.15 18.80
CA LEU A 295 -8.38 6.42 19.50
C LEU A 295 -9.71 6.88 20.11
N ASP A 296 -10.82 6.69 19.39
CA ASP A 296 -12.15 7.10 19.82
C ASP A 296 -13.23 6.22 19.21
N VAL A 297 -14.34 6.07 19.92
CA VAL A 297 -15.53 5.34 19.48
C VAL A 297 -16.78 6.12 19.86
N LYS A 298 -17.58 6.47 18.85
CA LYS A 298 -18.91 7.09 19.02
C LYS A 298 -19.97 6.10 18.60
N ASP A 299 -21.10 6.09 19.28
CA ASP A 299 -22.26 5.30 18.86
C ASP A 299 -22.77 5.86 17.52
N ALA A 300 -23.32 4.97 16.68
CA ALA A 300 -24.04 5.41 15.50
C ALA A 300 -25.24 6.27 15.94
N ALA A 301 -25.42 7.39 15.28
CA ALA A 301 -26.57 8.25 15.48
C ALA A 301 -27.84 7.63 14.92
#